data_8b7588acbb1b8d5d0509f1e57c21c1cc
#
_entry.id   8b7588acbb1b8d5d0509f1e57c21c1cc
#
_cell.length_a   1.000
_cell.length_b   1.000
_cell.length_c   1.000
_cell.angle_alpha   90.00
_cell.angle_beta   90.00
_cell.angle_gamma   90.00
#
_symmetry.space_group_name_H-M   'P 1'
#
loop_
_entity.id
_entity.type
_entity.pdbx_description
1 polymer ?
#
loop_
_entity_poly.entity_id
_entity_poly.type
_entity_poly.pdbx_seq_one_letter_code
_entity_poly.pdbx_strand_id
1 'polypeptide(L)'
;TVWTFHLRDDVDWVDVNGEVKTHLTSKDFLVGFEWVMNSYKNEANNTTMPNDNVVGAADYYAHTKELGDAAADLTYEDMLSFGVGVEAPDDYTLVFTCPNSCPYFDTVAAYNSFYPAAEDLINELGIEGFRACDNTTMWYCGPYIVEEYIQGNTKSYIPNPSYYGANDVSRFERFTVTMLSDMNIGYQLYQNRELDEVDLMESTLTTITNDPNNGYNSQLCEKRPKKFSYCFLFNYARNNADGTPDENWNKAIANKAFRQCFYKNLELRPFYARYNKI
;
A
#
# COMPACT_ATOMS: atom_id res chain seq x y z
N THR A 1 -9.02 -21.62 3.87
CA THR A 1 -9.28 -21.07 5.21
C THR A 1 -10.33 -19.98 5.11
N VAL A 2 -11.27 -19.93 6.05
CA VAL A 2 -12.26 -18.87 6.17
C VAL A 2 -11.90 -17.98 7.35
N TRP A 3 -11.94 -16.68 7.13
CA TRP A 3 -11.71 -15.65 8.15
C TRP A 3 -12.95 -14.80 8.31
N THR A 4 -13.38 -14.61 9.56
CA THR A 4 -14.49 -13.72 9.90
C THR A 4 -13.96 -12.57 10.73
N PHE A 5 -14.22 -11.35 10.27
CA PHE A 5 -13.88 -10.12 10.97
C PHE A 5 -15.16 -9.49 11.51
N HIS A 6 -15.17 -9.17 12.79
CA HIS A 6 -16.20 -8.36 13.41
C HIS A 6 -15.73 -6.92 13.42
N LEU A 7 -16.43 -6.09 12.66
CA LEU A 7 -16.10 -4.69 12.51
C LEU A 7 -16.60 -3.89 13.71
N ARG A 8 -16.02 -2.73 13.91
CA ARG A 8 -16.51 -1.73 14.86
C ARG A 8 -17.77 -1.08 14.32
N ASP A 9 -18.64 -0.66 15.22
CA ASP A 9 -19.90 0.04 14.92
C ASP A 9 -19.82 1.56 15.26
N ASP A 10 -18.62 2.09 15.49
CA ASP A 10 -18.38 3.49 15.88
C ASP A 10 -17.37 4.19 14.94
N VAL A 11 -17.36 3.82 13.66
CA VAL A 11 -16.46 4.40 12.65
C VAL A 11 -17.27 5.21 11.65
N ASP A 12 -16.91 6.48 11.50
CA ASP A 12 -17.55 7.39 10.56
C ASP A 12 -16.61 7.78 9.41
N TRP A 13 -17.21 7.99 8.25
CA TRP A 13 -16.60 8.75 7.15
C TRP A 13 -16.77 10.24 7.41
N VAL A 14 -15.67 10.99 7.33
CA VAL A 14 -15.68 12.45 7.47
C VAL A 14 -15.09 13.12 6.23
N ASP A 15 -15.49 14.34 5.96
CA ASP A 15 -14.87 15.17 4.91
C ASP A 15 -13.56 15.83 5.40
N VAL A 16 -12.96 16.66 4.57
CA VAL A 16 -11.70 17.38 4.87
C VAL A 16 -11.84 18.32 6.08
N ASN A 17 -13.03 18.77 6.42
CA ASN A 17 -13.31 19.62 7.57
C ASN A 17 -13.58 18.81 8.86
N GLY A 18 -13.61 17.48 8.76
CA GLY A 18 -13.94 16.60 9.89
C GLY A 18 -15.47 16.47 10.13
N GLU A 19 -16.30 16.91 9.19
CA GLU A 19 -17.76 16.76 9.28
C GLU A 19 -18.15 15.34 8.88
N VAL A 20 -18.95 14.68 9.74
CA VAL A 20 -19.46 13.33 9.47
C VAL A 20 -20.37 13.32 8.26
N LYS A 21 -20.12 12.40 7.33
CA LYS A 21 -20.87 12.20 6.10
C LYS A 21 -21.78 10.99 6.19
N THR A 22 -21.21 9.84 6.54
CA THR A 22 -21.94 8.58 6.69
C THR A 22 -21.19 7.64 7.64
N HIS A 23 -21.85 6.57 8.03
CA HIS A 23 -21.28 5.54 8.90
C HIS A 23 -20.62 4.44 8.07
N LEU A 24 -19.45 3.98 8.51
CA LEU A 24 -18.73 2.91 7.83
C LEU A 24 -19.35 1.55 8.16
N THR A 25 -19.60 0.74 7.14
CA THR A 25 -20.14 -0.61 7.26
C THR A 25 -19.30 -1.64 6.50
N SER A 26 -19.63 -2.91 6.65
CA SER A 26 -19.04 -4.01 5.88
C SER A 26 -19.22 -3.84 4.36
N LYS A 27 -20.27 -3.14 3.93
CA LYS A 27 -20.55 -2.86 2.54
C LYS A 27 -19.45 -2.00 1.89
N ASP A 28 -18.90 -1.01 2.62
CA ASP A 28 -17.81 -0.18 2.12
C ASP A 28 -16.55 -1.00 1.80
N PHE A 29 -16.33 -2.10 2.53
CA PHE A 29 -15.25 -3.04 2.23
C PHE A 29 -15.52 -3.85 0.96
N LEU A 30 -16.77 -4.25 0.71
CA LEU A 30 -17.15 -4.90 -0.55
C LEU A 30 -16.96 -3.97 -1.74
N VAL A 31 -17.40 -2.72 -1.60
CA VAL A 31 -17.24 -1.67 -2.61
C VAL A 31 -15.77 -1.39 -2.89
N GLY A 32 -14.94 -1.21 -1.86
CA GLY A 32 -13.51 -0.99 -2.00
C GLY A 32 -12.79 -2.20 -2.62
N PHE A 33 -13.19 -3.42 -2.25
CA PHE A 33 -12.61 -4.63 -2.81
C PHE A 33 -12.99 -4.82 -4.29
N GLU A 34 -14.27 -4.58 -4.65
CA GLU A 34 -14.70 -4.61 -6.05
C GLU A 34 -13.96 -3.55 -6.87
N TRP A 35 -13.81 -2.33 -6.35
CA TRP A 35 -13.04 -1.28 -7.01
C TRP A 35 -11.62 -1.73 -7.36
N VAL A 36 -10.93 -2.35 -6.42
CA VAL A 36 -9.56 -2.86 -6.64
C VAL A 36 -9.54 -4.02 -7.62
N MET A 37 -10.56 -4.91 -7.57
CA MET A 37 -10.63 -6.10 -8.42
C MET A 37 -11.29 -5.87 -9.78
N ASN A 38 -11.70 -4.66 -10.07
CA ASN A 38 -12.24 -4.26 -11.36
C ASN A 38 -11.16 -3.52 -12.18
N SER A 39 -10.71 -4.16 -13.26
CA SER A 39 -9.59 -3.63 -14.07
C SER A 39 -9.91 -2.32 -14.79
N TYR A 40 -11.19 -2.01 -15.00
CA TYR A 40 -11.62 -0.72 -15.53
C TYR A 40 -11.53 0.37 -14.46
N LYS A 41 -11.97 0.11 -13.23
CA LYS A 41 -11.99 1.07 -12.12
C LYS A 41 -10.60 1.29 -11.52
N ASN A 42 -9.79 0.23 -11.43
CA ASN A 42 -8.47 0.25 -10.80
C ASN A 42 -7.34 0.32 -11.84
N GLU A 43 -6.79 1.50 -12.04
CA GLU A 43 -5.61 1.72 -12.90
C GLU A 43 -4.29 1.31 -12.24
N ALA A 44 -4.23 1.21 -10.92
CA ALA A 44 -3.01 1.01 -10.15
C ALA A 44 -2.45 -0.43 -10.22
N ASN A 45 -3.20 -1.40 -10.75
CA ASN A 45 -2.81 -2.82 -10.85
C ASN A 45 -2.34 -3.44 -9.52
N ASN A 46 -2.84 -2.96 -8.38
CA ASN A 46 -2.45 -3.40 -7.04
C ASN A 46 -3.28 -4.63 -6.60
N THR A 47 -3.27 -5.68 -7.38
CA THR A 47 -4.15 -6.84 -7.24
C THR A 47 -3.48 -8.12 -6.75
N THR A 48 -2.15 -8.11 -6.56
CA THR A 48 -1.40 -9.33 -6.19
C THR A 48 -1.89 -9.96 -4.88
N MET A 49 -2.05 -9.14 -3.84
CA MET A 49 -2.50 -9.66 -2.54
C MET A 49 -3.92 -10.24 -2.58
N PRO A 50 -4.94 -9.56 -3.15
CA PRO A 50 -6.25 -10.17 -3.38
C PRO A 50 -6.20 -11.44 -4.23
N ASN A 51 -5.52 -11.40 -5.37
CA ASN A 51 -5.44 -12.52 -6.31
C ASN A 51 -4.88 -13.80 -5.68
N ASP A 52 -3.86 -13.65 -4.83
CA ASP A 52 -3.19 -14.79 -4.21
C ASP A 52 -3.95 -15.33 -2.98
N ASN A 53 -4.77 -14.51 -2.33
CA ASN A 53 -5.31 -14.81 -1.02
C ASN A 53 -6.84 -14.89 -0.92
N VAL A 54 -7.58 -14.51 -1.97
CA VAL A 54 -9.05 -14.58 -1.96
C VAL A 54 -9.55 -15.43 -3.11
N VAL A 55 -10.43 -16.39 -2.80
CA VAL A 55 -11.05 -17.29 -3.79
C VAL A 55 -11.72 -16.46 -4.89
N GLY A 56 -11.49 -16.83 -6.17
CA GLY A 56 -12.14 -16.21 -7.31
C GLY A 56 -11.70 -14.78 -7.65
N ALA A 57 -10.86 -14.14 -6.84
CA ALA A 57 -10.44 -12.76 -7.07
C ALA A 57 -9.66 -12.61 -8.38
N ALA A 58 -8.68 -13.49 -8.64
CA ALA A 58 -7.92 -13.46 -9.89
C ALA A 58 -8.79 -13.69 -11.13
N ASP A 59 -9.77 -14.59 -11.03
CA ASP A 59 -10.69 -14.91 -12.14
C ASP A 59 -11.64 -13.74 -12.41
N TYR A 60 -12.13 -13.08 -11.35
CA TYR A 60 -12.95 -11.88 -11.48
C TYR A 60 -12.17 -10.73 -12.12
N TYR A 61 -10.94 -10.49 -11.68
CA TYR A 61 -10.07 -9.47 -12.30
C TYR A 61 -9.82 -9.74 -13.78
N ALA A 62 -9.55 -10.98 -14.14
CA ALA A 62 -9.39 -11.37 -15.55
C ALA A 62 -10.68 -11.16 -16.34
N HIS A 63 -11.84 -11.52 -15.78
CA HIS A 63 -13.15 -11.31 -16.39
C HIS A 63 -13.43 -9.81 -16.64
N THR A 64 -13.20 -8.95 -15.66
CA THR A 64 -13.38 -7.49 -15.82
C THR A 64 -12.46 -6.93 -16.91
N LYS A 65 -11.25 -7.48 -17.03
CA LYS A 65 -10.30 -7.09 -18.07
C LYS A 65 -10.78 -7.51 -19.48
N GLU A 66 -11.43 -8.65 -19.61
CA GLU A 66 -12.02 -9.11 -20.88
C GLU A 66 -13.24 -8.26 -21.28
N LEU A 67 -14.01 -7.79 -20.31
CA LEU A 67 -15.17 -6.91 -20.54
C LEU A 67 -14.77 -5.50 -21.00
N GLY A 68 -13.57 -5.04 -20.67
CA GLY A 68 -13.11 -3.68 -20.97
C GLY A 68 -14.05 -2.62 -20.41
N ASP A 69 -14.53 -1.70 -21.26
CA ASP A 69 -15.40 -0.60 -20.83
C ASP A 69 -16.72 -1.06 -20.19
N ALA A 70 -17.23 -2.23 -20.53
CA ALA A 70 -18.44 -2.78 -19.94
C ALA A 70 -18.26 -3.15 -18.45
N ALA A 71 -17.01 -3.28 -17.98
CA ALA A 71 -16.75 -3.50 -16.56
C ALA A 71 -17.03 -2.25 -15.68
N ALA A 72 -17.22 -1.08 -16.28
CA ALA A 72 -17.59 0.14 -15.55
C ALA A 72 -18.90 -0.01 -14.77
N ASP A 73 -19.88 -0.71 -15.36
CA ASP A 73 -21.22 -0.86 -14.80
C ASP A 73 -21.32 -1.97 -13.74
N LEU A 74 -20.29 -2.78 -13.54
CA LEU A 74 -20.29 -3.84 -12.54
C LEU A 74 -20.25 -3.25 -11.12
N THR A 75 -20.94 -3.94 -10.22
CA THR A 75 -21.05 -3.58 -8.81
C THR A 75 -20.42 -4.67 -7.92
N TYR A 76 -20.39 -4.44 -6.62
CA TYR A 76 -19.94 -5.50 -5.70
C TYR A 76 -20.93 -6.69 -5.68
N GLU A 77 -22.21 -6.49 -5.95
CA GLU A 77 -23.20 -7.58 -6.10
C GLU A 77 -22.87 -8.50 -7.28
N ASP A 78 -22.40 -7.92 -8.40
CA ASP A 78 -21.93 -8.70 -9.55
C ASP A 78 -20.68 -9.51 -9.19
N MET A 79 -19.75 -8.90 -8.45
CA MET A 79 -18.57 -9.59 -7.94
C MET A 79 -18.94 -10.77 -7.01
N LEU A 80 -19.89 -10.58 -6.10
CA LEU A 80 -20.39 -11.64 -5.23
C LEU A 80 -21.07 -12.75 -6.05
N SER A 81 -21.89 -12.37 -7.03
CA SER A 81 -22.57 -13.31 -7.94
C SER A 81 -21.61 -14.10 -8.82
N PHE A 82 -20.45 -13.53 -9.15
CA PHE A 82 -19.38 -14.21 -9.88
C PHE A 82 -18.72 -15.31 -9.02
N GLY A 83 -18.81 -15.21 -7.70
CA GLY A 83 -18.29 -16.21 -6.75
C GLY A 83 -16.96 -15.85 -6.13
N VAL A 84 -16.65 -14.56 -6.02
CA VAL A 84 -15.49 -14.09 -5.25
C VAL A 84 -15.72 -14.38 -3.76
N GLY A 85 -14.72 -14.91 -3.10
CA GLY A 85 -14.78 -15.39 -1.71
C GLY A 85 -14.72 -14.28 -0.67
N VAL A 86 -15.61 -13.29 -0.79
CA VAL A 86 -15.85 -12.25 0.21
C VAL A 86 -17.35 -12.13 0.45
N GLU A 87 -17.77 -11.93 1.69
CA GLU A 87 -19.18 -11.79 2.08
C GLU A 87 -19.34 -10.78 3.20
N ALA A 88 -20.48 -10.08 3.22
CA ALA A 88 -20.92 -9.19 4.30
C ALA A 88 -22.33 -9.58 4.73
N PRO A 89 -22.48 -10.58 5.64
CA PRO A 89 -23.79 -11.08 6.06
C PRO A 89 -24.61 -10.08 6.86
N ASP A 90 -23.96 -9.10 7.46
CA ASP A 90 -24.57 -7.95 8.16
C ASP A 90 -23.60 -6.74 8.11
N ASP A 91 -24.05 -5.60 8.62
CA ASP A 91 -23.33 -4.32 8.55
C ASP A 91 -21.96 -4.32 9.24
N TYR A 92 -21.69 -5.28 10.12
CA TYR A 92 -20.47 -5.32 10.94
C TYR A 92 -19.74 -6.67 10.90
N THR A 93 -20.11 -7.52 9.96
CA THR A 93 -19.42 -8.80 9.75
C THR A 93 -18.90 -8.88 8.33
N LEU A 94 -17.59 -9.16 8.20
CA LEU A 94 -16.91 -9.34 6.92
C LEU A 94 -16.24 -10.70 6.90
N VAL A 95 -16.50 -11.52 5.87
CA VAL A 95 -15.98 -12.87 5.75
C VAL A 95 -15.13 -12.97 4.49
N PHE A 96 -13.91 -13.52 4.62
CA PHE A 96 -13.06 -13.85 3.51
C PHE A 96 -12.76 -15.35 3.44
N THR A 97 -12.83 -15.91 2.24
CA THR A 97 -12.45 -17.30 1.96
C THR A 97 -11.15 -17.34 1.17
N CYS A 98 -10.11 -17.88 1.79
CA CYS A 98 -8.80 -18.04 1.16
C CYS A 98 -8.75 -19.38 0.39
N PRO A 99 -8.09 -19.41 -0.81
CA PRO A 99 -7.94 -20.63 -1.61
C PRO A 99 -7.10 -21.70 -0.92
N ASN A 100 -6.16 -21.29 -0.08
CA ASN A 100 -5.24 -22.16 0.64
C ASN A 100 -5.26 -21.87 2.15
N SER A 101 -4.44 -22.61 2.90
CA SER A 101 -4.20 -22.29 4.32
C SER A 101 -3.44 -20.97 4.43
N CYS A 102 -4.05 -19.96 5.01
CA CYS A 102 -3.47 -18.65 5.23
C CYS A 102 -3.68 -18.22 6.69
N PRO A 103 -2.87 -18.74 7.63
CA PRO A 103 -3.03 -18.43 9.05
C PRO A 103 -2.65 -16.99 9.43
N TYR A 104 -2.10 -16.22 8.50
CA TYR A 104 -1.65 -14.84 8.64
C TYR A 104 -2.51 -13.86 7.83
N PHE A 105 -3.71 -14.25 7.43
CA PHE A 105 -4.56 -13.42 6.58
C PHE A 105 -4.99 -12.11 7.26
N ASP A 106 -5.03 -12.04 8.58
CA ASP A 106 -5.22 -10.82 9.34
C ASP A 106 -4.20 -9.73 8.97
N THR A 107 -2.94 -10.13 8.76
CA THR A 107 -1.90 -9.19 8.28
C THR A 107 -2.04 -8.85 6.80
N VAL A 108 -2.56 -9.78 5.99
CA VAL A 108 -2.87 -9.54 4.57
C VAL A 108 -4.04 -8.56 4.44
N ALA A 109 -5.10 -8.75 5.24
CA ALA A 109 -6.27 -7.88 5.25
C ALA A 109 -5.95 -6.42 5.67
N ALA A 110 -4.83 -6.20 6.36
CA ALA A 110 -4.33 -4.86 6.67
C ALA A 110 -3.60 -4.17 5.49
N TYR A 111 -3.54 -4.79 4.33
CA TYR A 111 -2.94 -4.21 3.13
C TYR A 111 -3.93 -3.28 2.42
N ASN A 112 -3.43 -2.23 1.79
CA ASN A 112 -4.25 -1.17 1.21
C ASN A 112 -5.28 -1.63 0.15
N SER A 113 -5.04 -2.75 -0.54
CA SER A 113 -6.00 -3.33 -1.48
C SER A 113 -7.25 -3.94 -0.82
N PHE A 114 -7.31 -3.98 0.51
CA PHE A 114 -8.47 -4.42 1.28
C PHE A 114 -9.15 -3.26 2.06
N TYR A 115 -8.71 -2.02 1.82
CA TYR A 115 -9.31 -0.88 2.51
C TYR A 115 -10.72 -0.60 1.99
N PRO A 116 -11.60 -0.10 2.86
CA PRO A 116 -12.95 0.28 2.45
C PRO A 116 -12.95 1.51 1.53
N ALA A 117 -13.97 1.65 0.72
CA ALA A 117 -14.27 2.85 -0.04
C ALA A 117 -15.72 3.25 0.22
N ALA A 118 -15.97 4.53 0.52
CA ALA A 118 -17.30 5.03 0.81
C ALA A 118 -18.20 4.92 -0.44
N GLU A 119 -19.21 4.05 -0.39
CA GLU A 119 -20.14 3.86 -1.50
C GLU A 119 -20.86 5.17 -1.84
N ASP A 120 -21.30 5.91 -0.82
CA ASP A 120 -22.02 7.17 -1.00
C ASP A 120 -21.18 8.21 -1.75
N LEU A 121 -19.87 8.27 -1.47
CA LEU A 121 -18.94 9.16 -2.19
C LEU A 121 -18.79 8.76 -3.66
N ILE A 122 -18.67 7.45 -3.92
CA ILE A 122 -18.57 6.95 -5.31
C ILE A 122 -19.87 7.24 -6.08
N ASN A 123 -21.02 7.07 -5.45
CA ASN A 123 -22.32 7.36 -6.05
C ASN A 123 -22.50 8.86 -6.30
N GLU A 124 -21.98 9.72 -5.42
CA GLU A 124 -22.03 11.19 -5.59
C GLU A 124 -21.17 11.67 -6.76
N LEU A 125 -19.94 11.14 -6.86
CA LEU A 125 -18.94 11.63 -7.81
C LEU A 125 -18.90 10.85 -9.13
N GLY A 126 -19.43 9.65 -9.14
CA GLY A 126 -19.23 8.69 -10.24
C GLY A 126 -17.77 8.19 -10.33
N ILE A 127 -17.51 7.25 -11.25
CA ILE A 127 -16.19 6.62 -11.38
C ILE A 127 -15.09 7.63 -11.67
N GLU A 128 -15.30 8.51 -12.65
CA GLU A 128 -14.30 9.49 -13.05
C GLU A 128 -14.05 10.55 -11.97
N GLY A 129 -15.12 10.99 -11.27
CA GLY A 129 -14.97 11.90 -10.15
C GLY A 129 -14.22 11.28 -8.97
N PHE A 130 -14.51 10.02 -8.66
CA PHE A 130 -13.79 9.31 -7.59
C PHE A 130 -12.32 9.06 -7.94
N ARG A 131 -11.98 8.75 -9.20
CA ARG A 131 -10.59 8.67 -9.67
C ARG A 131 -9.85 10.00 -9.58
N ALA A 132 -10.57 11.10 -9.78
CA ALA A 132 -10.02 12.45 -9.74
C ALA A 132 -10.06 13.09 -8.33
N CYS A 133 -10.47 12.34 -7.30
CA CYS A 133 -10.51 12.85 -5.93
C CYS A 133 -9.15 13.40 -5.49
N ASP A 134 -9.20 14.57 -4.90
CA ASP A 134 -8.10 15.18 -4.17
C ASP A 134 -8.38 15.14 -2.66
N ASN A 135 -7.50 15.77 -1.88
CA ASN A 135 -7.65 15.82 -0.43
C ASN A 135 -8.91 16.60 0.03
N THR A 136 -9.50 17.45 -0.81
CA THR A 136 -10.68 18.26 -0.46
C THR A 136 -12.01 17.57 -0.75
N THR A 137 -11.99 16.59 -1.66
CA THR A 137 -13.17 15.84 -2.08
C THR A 137 -13.24 14.44 -1.49
N MET A 138 -12.08 13.86 -1.08
CA MET A 138 -12.01 12.54 -0.45
C MET A 138 -12.63 12.54 0.95
N TRP A 139 -13.24 11.41 1.33
CA TRP A 139 -13.66 11.17 2.71
C TRP A 139 -12.65 10.30 3.45
N TYR A 140 -12.60 10.46 4.76
CA TYR A 140 -11.60 9.88 5.66
C TYR A 140 -12.26 9.14 6.82
N CYS A 141 -11.77 7.94 7.14
CA CYS A 141 -12.20 7.18 8.32
C CYS A 141 -11.02 6.82 9.25
N GLY A 142 -9.81 7.19 8.86
CA GLY A 142 -8.59 6.93 9.62
C GLY A 142 -8.29 7.99 10.68
N PRO A 143 -7.15 7.85 11.41
CA PRO A 143 -6.77 8.75 12.52
C PRO A 143 -6.45 10.19 12.09
N TYR A 144 -6.20 10.41 10.81
CA TYR A 144 -5.83 11.71 10.25
C TYR A 144 -6.59 12.00 8.96
N ILE A 145 -6.78 13.28 8.69
CA ILE A 145 -7.32 13.87 7.47
C ILE A 145 -6.13 14.51 6.73
N VAL A 146 -6.09 14.37 5.40
CA VAL A 146 -5.12 15.09 4.57
C VAL A 146 -5.63 16.52 4.36
N GLU A 147 -5.10 17.44 5.17
CA GLU A 147 -5.47 18.87 5.09
C GLU A 147 -4.94 19.53 3.80
N GLU A 148 -3.71 19.20 3.42
CA GLU A 148 -3.06 19.74 2.24
C GLU A 148 -2.29 18.65 1.48
N TYR A 149 -2.40 18.68 0.17
CA TYR A 149 -1.62 17.85 -0.73
C TYR A 149 -1.08 18.65 -1.90
N ILE A 150 0.24 18.88 -1.91
CA ILE A 150 0.96 19.48 -3.03
C ILE A 150 1.75 18.36 -3.70
N GLN A 151 1.34 17.97 -4.89
CA GLN A 151 1.93 16.85 -5.62
C GLN A 151 3.45 17.04 -5.81
N GLY A 152 4.22 16.01 -5.44
CA GLY A 152 5.68 16.02 -5.52
C GLY A 152 6.39 16.93 -4.52
N ASN A 153 5.67 17.54 -3.60
CA ASN A 153 6.21 18.45 -2.58
C ASN A 153 5.81 18.04 -1.16
N THR A 154 4.55 18.25 -0.78
CA THR A 154 4.16 18.20 0.64
C THR A 154 2.81 17.52 0.82
N LYS A 155 2.69 16.76 1.92
CA LYS A 155 1.41 16.29 2.46
C LYS A 155 1.32 16.70 3.92
N SER A 156 0.28 17.44 4.29
CA SER A 156 0.01 17.82 5.67
C SER A 156 -1.23 17.11 6.20
N TYR A 157 -1.16 16.66 7.44
CA TYR A 157 -2.18 15.85 8.08
C TYR A 157 -2.59 16.47 9.40
N ILE A 158 -3.90 16.51 9.64
CA ILE A 158 -4.51 16.93 10.90
C ILE A 158 -5.32 15.79 11.52
N PRO A 159 -5.52 15.73 12.83
CA PRO A 159 -6.32 14.70 13.47
C PRO A 159 -7.74 14.66 12.97
N ASN A 160 -8.25 13.46 12.67
CA ASN A 160 -9.67 13.25 12.48
C ASN A 160 -10.40 13.34 13.84
N PRO A 161 -11.35 14.26 14.01
CA PRO A 161 -12.05 14.43 15.28
C PRO A 161 -12.97 13.26 15.62
N SER A 162 -13.49 12.56 14.59
CA SER A 162 -14.39 11.41 14.73
C SER A 162 -13.66 10.07 14.78
N TYR A 163 -12.32 10.06 14.86
CA TYR A 163 -11.59 8.81 14.92
C TYR A 163 -11.88 8.05 16.22
N TYR A 164 -12.34 6.81 16.11
CA TYR A 164 -12.73 5.97 17.26
C TYR A 164 -11.63 5.81 18.34
N GLY A 165 -10.35 5.78 17.95
CA GLY A 165 -9.20 5.69 18.86
C GLY A 165 -8.64 7.04 19.32
N ALA A 166 -9.39 8.13 19.19
CA ALA A 166 -8.89 9.48 19.49
C ALA A 166 -8.42 9.65 20.94
N ASN A 167 -9.01 8.93 21.87
CA ASN A 167 -8.68 8.99 23.30
C ASN A 167 -7.63 7.94 23.74
N ASP A 168 -7.34 6.95 22.89
CA ASP A 168 -6.49 5.83 23.26
C ASP A 168 -5.02 6.04 22.88
N VAL A 169 -4.76 6.95 21.95
CA VAL A 169 -3.41 7.22 21.44
C VAL A 169 -3.13 8.72 21.39
N SER A 170 -1.89 9.08 21.73
CA SER A 170 -1.41 10.44 21.49
C SER A 170 -1.22 10.66 19.99
N ARG A 171 -1.79 11.74 19.48
CA ARG A 171 -1.69 12.16 18.09
C ARG A 171 -1.03 13.52 17.99
N PHE A 172 -0.24 13.74 16.97
CA PHE A 172 0.24 15.07 16.65
C PHE A 172 -0.91 15.95 16.20
N GLU A 173 -0.94 17.21 16.62
CA GLU A 173 -1.92 18.20 16.13
C GLU A 173 -1.79 18.43 14.62
N ARG A 174 -0.59 18.28 14.11
CA ARG A 174 -0.26 18.29 12.69
C ARG A 174 1.04 17.55 12.45
N PHE A 175 1.14 16.82 11.34
CA PHE A 175 2.43 16.39 10.82
C PHE A 175 2.48 16.59 9.30
N THR A 176 3.68 16.90 8.81
CA THR A 176 3.91 17.18 7.41
C THR A 176 4.96 16.23 6.86
N VAL A 177 4.67 15.63 5.70
CA VAL A 177 5.62 14.81 4.97
C VAL A 177 6.12 15.61 3.78
N THR A 178 7.42 15.91 3.77
CA THR A 178 8.09 16.60 2.67
C THR A 178 8.71 15.58 1.71
N MET A 179 8.38 15.69 0.43
CA MET A 179 8.95 14.84 -0.61
C MET A 179 10.25 15.46 -1.12
N LEU A 180 11.35 14.76 -0.93
CA LEU A 180 12.66 15.21 -1.37
C LEU A 180 13.00 14.57 -2.72
N SER A 181 13.32 15.39 -3.72
CA SER A 181 13.83 14.92 -5.02
C SER A 181 15.26 14.38 -4.91
N ASP A 182 16.05 14.91 -3.97
CA ASP A 182 17.39 14.44 -3.63
C ASP A 182 17.45 14.15 -2.13
N MET A 183 17.61 12.87 -1.78
CA MET A 183 17.70 12.43 -0.39
C MET A 183 18.95 12.96 0.34
N ASN A 184 19.97 13.41 -0.39
CA ASN A 184 21.20 13.96 0.22
C ASN A 184 20.95 15.28 0.93
N ILE A 185 19.95 16.06 0.54
CA ILE A 185 19.60 17.32 1.21
C ILE A 185 18.86 17.12 2.52
N GLY A 186 18.27 15.94 2.73
CA GLY A 186 17.46 15.66 3.92
C GLY A 186 18.19 15.88 5.23
N TYR A 187 19.45 15.47 5.29
CA TYR A 187 20.27 15.69 6.49
C TYR A 187 20.55 17.17 6.77
N GLN A 188 20.73 17.99 5.73
CA GLN A 188 20.90 19.43 5.89
C GLN A 188 19.62 20.11 6.40
N LEU A 189 18.46 19.68 5.87
CA LEU A 189 17.15 20.17 6.35
C LEU A 189 16.92 19.80 7.83
N TYR A 190 17.31 18.59 8.24
CA TYR A 190 17.28 18.17 9.63
C TYR A 190 18.20 19.04 10.52
N GLN A 191 19.43 19.30 10.07
CA GLN A 191 20.36 20.18 10.78
C GLN A 191 19.85 21.61 10.93
N ASN A 192 19.11 22.10 9.92
CA ASN A 192 18.47 23.41 9.92
C ASN A 192 17.18 23.46 10.76
N ARG A 193 16.72 22.31 11.30
CA ARG A 193 15.44 22.15 12.00
C ARG A 193 14.21 22.38 11.14
N GLU A 194 14.33 22.08 9.85
CA GLU A 194 13.24 22.08 8.90
C GLU A 194 12.54 20.71 8.82
N LEU A 195 13.20 19.66 9.33
CA LEU A 195 12.67 18.30 9.48
C LEU A 195 12.95 17.81 10.90
N ASP A 196 11.99 17.09 11.49
CA ASP A 196 12.13 16.43 12.80
C ASP A 196 12.70 15.02 12.67
N GLU A 197 12.55 14.39 11.50
CA GLU A 197 13.05 13.05 11.20
C GLU A 197 13.49 12.98 9.73
N VAL A 198 14.57 12.23 9.46
CA VAL A 198 15.06 11.97 8.11
C VAL A 198 15.72 10.61 8.00
N ASP A 199 15.45 9.91 6.91
CA ASP A 199 16.19 8.70 6.54
C ASP A 199 17.59 9.07 6.02
N LEU A 200 18.64 8.57 6.68
CA LEU A 200 20.00 8.86 6.29
C LEU A 200 20.48 8.01 5.13
N MET A 201 21.14 8.64 4.18
CA MET A 201 21.94 7.94 3.19
C MET A 201 23.22 7.36 3.84
N GLU A 202 23.72 6.25 3.29
CA GLU A 202 24.87 5.55 3.85
C GLU A 202 26.11 6.44 4.03
N SER A 203 26.38 7.32 3.06
CA SER A 203 27.52 8.27 3.13
C SER A 203 27.41 9.19 4.35
N THR A 204 26.23 9.72 4.61
CA THR A 204 25.94 10.59 5.75
C THR A 204 26.02 9.81 7.06
N LEU A 205 25.43 8.61 7.11
CA LEU A 205 25.49 7.74 8.27
C LEU A 205 26.95 7.39 8.62
N THR A 206 27.75 7.03 7.62
CA THR A 206 29.17 6.71 7.80
C THR A 206 29.95 7.93 8.33
N THR A 207 29.64 9.12 7.84
CA THR A 207 30.27 10.37 8.32
C THR A 207 29.95 10.62 9.79
N ILE A 208 28.68 10.45 10.19
CA ILE A 208 28.25 10.64 11.57
C ILE A 208 28.89 9.59 12.50
N THR A 209 28.83 8.30 12.11
CA THR A 209 29.31 7.20 12.96
C THR A 209 30.84 7.14 13.10
N ASN A 210 31.59 7.61 12.12
CA ASN A 210 33.06 7.65 12.18
C ASN A 210 33.62 8.82 12.98
N ASP A 211 32.82 9.82 13.31
CA ASP A 211 33.23 10.94 14.16
C ASP A 211 32.58 10.81 15.56
N PRO A 212 33.31 10.33 16.58
CA PRO A 212 32.78 10.18 17.94
C PRO A 212 32.30 11.48 18.57
N ASN A 213 32.77 12.63 18.06
CA ASN A 213 32.39 13.95 18.56
C ASN A 213 31.22 14.56 17.78
N ASN A 214 30.68 13.85 16.80
CA ASN A 214 29.51 14.31 16.05
C ASN A 214 28.28 14.40 16.97
N GLY A 215 27.72 15.60 17.13
CA GLY A 215 26.59 15.83 18.03
C GLY A 215 25.30 15.09 17.66
N TYR A 216 25.23 14.53 16.46
CA TYR A 216 24.07 13.76 15.98
C TYR A 216 24.17 12.25 16.23
N ASN A 217 25.33 11.73 16.74
CA ASN A 217 25.46 10.32 17.06
C ASN A 217 24.40 9.81 18.05
N SER A 218 24.06 10.62 19.06
CA SER A 218 23.05 10.29 20.08
C SER A 218 21.60 10.34 19.56
N GLN A 219 21.40 10.86 18.36
CA GLN A 219 20.10 11.01 17.72
C GLN A 219 19.85 9.91 16.67
N LEU A 220 20.82 9.03 16.42
CA LEU A 220 20.66 7.91 15.54
C LEU A 220 19.69 6.89 16.14
N CYS A 221 18.65 6.56 15.39
CA CYS A 221 17.68 5.55 15.75
C CYS A 221 17.80 4.33 14.85
N GLU A 222 17.75 3.14 15.44
CA GLU A 222 17.69 1.91 14.67
C GLU A 222 16.39 1.83 13.88
N LYS A 223 16.49 1.44 12.61
CA LYS A 223 15.32 1.14 11.80
C LYS A 223 14.68 -0.15 12.27
N ARG A 224 13.37 -0.13 12.44
CA ARG A 224 12.59 -1.35 12.67
C ARG A 224 12.68 -2.28 11.45
N PRO A 225 12.64 -3.60 11.64
CA PRO A 225 12.53 -4.54 10.52
C PRO A 225 11.37 -4.12 9.60
N LYS A 226 11.65 -4.02 8.31
CA LYS A 226 10.61 -3.65 7.34
C LYS A 226 9.64 -4.82 7.12
N LYS A 227 8.42 -4.50 6.70
CA LYS A 227 7.34 -5.44 6.39
C LYS A 227 7.67 -6.36 5.21
N PHE A 228 8.63 -5.98 4.36
CA PHE A 228 8.96 -6.66 3.11
C PHE A 228 10.38 -7.19 3.12
N SER A 229 10.56 -8.38 2.55
CA SER A 229 11.87 -8.90 2.14
C SER A 229 12.10 -8.63 0.66
N TYR A 230 13.36 -8.50 0.31
CA TYR A 230 13.77 -8.28 -1.08
C TYR A 230 14.39 -9.55 -1.64
N CYS A 231 14.10 -9.87 -2.89
CA CYS A 231 14.71 -10.98 -3.60
C CYS A 231 15.12 -10.58 -5.01
N PHE A 232 16.09 -11.29 -5.56
CA PHE A 232 16.43 -11.18 -6.98
C PHE A 232 15.53 -12.11 -7.78
N LEU A 233 14.80 -11.54 -8.73
CA LEU A 233 13.98 -12.27 -9.66
C LEU A 233 14.69 -12.33 -11.01
N PHE A 234 14.79 -13.53 -11.58
CA PHE A 234 15.33 -13.70 -12.92
C PHE A 234 14.20 -13.60 -13.95
N ASN A 235 14.37 -12.76 -14.95
CA ASN A 235 13.48 -12.74 -16.10
C ASN A 235 13.78 -13.92 -17.01
N TYR A 236 12.88 -14.90 -17.07
CA TYR A 236 13.02 -16.11 -17.89
C TYR A 236 12.58 -15.92 -19.35
N ALA A 237 11.91 -14.82 -19.65
CA ALA A 237 11.38 -14.50 -20.98
C ALA A 237 11.70 -13.04 -21.34
N ARG A 238 12.99 -12.70 -21.32
CA ARG A 238 13.43 -11.35 -21.66
C ARG A 238 13.28 -11.10 -23.17
N ASN A 239 12.79 -9.91 -23.50
CA ASN A 239 12.77 -9.39 -24.85
C ASN A 239 13.79 -8.25 -25.02
N ASN A 240 14.30 -8.10 -26.24
CA ASN A 240 15.05 -6.95 -26.70
C ASN A 240 14.15 -5.69 -26.78
N ALA A 241 14.74 -4.52 -26.99
CA ALA A 241 14.01 -3.27 -27.11
C ALA A 241 13.01 -3.23 -28.29
N ASP A 242 13.24 -4.04 -29.32
CA ASP A 242 12.38 -4.22 -30.49
C ASP A 242 11.25 -5.24 -30.32
N GLY A 243 11.12 -5.81 -29.11
CA GLY A 243 10.11 -6.83 -28.76
C GLY A 243 10.49 -8.26 -29.14
N THR A 244 11.62 -8.49 -29.83
CA THR A 244 12.08 -9.85 -30.14
C THR A 244 12.67 -10.55 -28.90
N PRO A 245 12.57 -11.89 -28.77
CA PRO A 245 13.18 -12.61 -27.66
C PRO A 245 14.70 -12.42 -27.60
N ASP A 246 15.23 -12.13 -26.40
CA ASP A 246 16.68 -12.19 -26.15
C ASP A 246 17.10 -13.67 -25.99
N GLU A 247 17.38 -14.33 -27.11
CA GLU A 247 17.70 -15.75 -27.11
C GLU A 247 18.93 -16.10 -26.25
N ASN A 248 19.94 -15.24 -26.25
CA ASN A 248 21.16 -15.47 -25.48
C ASN A 248 20.89 -15.44 -23.96
N TRP A 249 20.16 -14.43 -23.51
CA TRP A 249 19.76 -14.35 -22.10
C TRP A 249 18.83 -15.50 -21.74
N ASN A 250 17.78 -15.73 -22.53
CA ASN A 250 16.75 -16.75 -22.26
C ASN A 250 17.36 -18.16 -22.21
N LYS A 251 18.34 -18.46 -23.07
CA LYS A 251 19.09 -19.70 -23.02
C LYS A 251 20.00 -19.80 -21.79
N ALA A 252 20.69 -18.73 -21.45
CA ALA A 252 21.56 -18.68 -20.28
C ALA A 252 20.77 -18.86 -18.98
N ILE A 253 19.66 -18.12 -18.81
CA ILE A 253 18.86 -18.13 -17.58
C ILE A 253 18.07 -19.44 -17.42
N ALA A 254 17.73 -20.14 -18.48
CA ALA A 254 17.15 -21.48 -18.44
C ALA A 254 18.11 -22.51 -17.85
N ASN A 255 19.43 -22.29 -17.95
CA ASN A 255 20.44 -23.19 -17.39
C ASN A 255 20.51 -23.07 -15.87
N LYS A 256 20.24 -24.18 -15.17
CA LYS A 256 20.30 -24.24 -13.70
C LYS A 256 21.70 -23.89 -13.16
N ALA A 257 22.77 -24.34 -13.81
CA ALA A 257 24.14 -24.06 -13.36
C ALA A 257 24.46 -22.56 -13.45
N PHE A 258 23.98 -21.88 -14.50
CA PHE A 258 24.11 -20.42 -14.62
C PHE A 258 23.44 -19.68 -13.44
N ARG A 259 22.19 -20.04 -13.09
CA ARG A 259 21.50 -19.46 -11.94
C ARG A 259 22.21 -19.76 -10.62
N GLN A 260 22.75 -20.97 -10.48
CA GLN A 260 23.53 -21.36 -9.29
C GLN A 260 24.82 -20.55 -9.15
N CYS A 261 25.41 -20.03 -10.24
CA CYS A 261 26.56 -19.13 -10.14
C CYS A 261 26.23 -17.85 -9.36
N PHE A 262 25.07 -17.25 -9.58
CA PHE A 262 24.62 -16.09 -8.80
C PHE A 262 24.46 -16.44 -7.32
N TYR A 263 23.74 -17.53 -7.02
CA TYR A 263 23.52 -17.96 -5.64
C TYR A 263 24.82 -18.29 -4.89
N LYS A 264 25.76 -18.95 -5.55
CA LYS A 264 27.01 -19.39 -4.91
C LYS A 264 28.08 -18.31 -4.83
N ASN A 265 28.07 -17.35 -5.76
CA ASN A 265 29.14 -16.34 -5.86
C ASN A 265 28.68 -14.96 -5.39
N LEU A 266 27.36 -14.76 -5.12
CA LEU A 266 26.86 -13.53 -4.53
C LEU A 266 27.23 -13.52 -3.04
N GLU A 267 28.31 -12.82 -2.71
CA GLU A 267 28.71 -12.59 -1.31
C GLU A 267 27.78 -11.49 -0.73
N LEU A 268 26.82 -11.90 0.09
CA LEU A 268 25.84 -11.00 0.68
C LEU A 268 26.34 -10.28 1.94
N ARG A 269 27.43 -10.75 2.58
CA ARG A 269 27.93 -10.15 3.82
C ARG A 269 28.34 -8.68 3.66
N PRO A 270 29.08 -8.28 2.60
CA PRO A 270 29.40 -6.88 2.39
C PRO A 270 28.13 -6.04 2.16
N PHE A 271 27.13 -6.60 1.47
CA PHE A 271 25.85 -5.95 1.26
C PHE A 271 25.12 -5.74 2.58
N TYR A 272 24.97 -6.79 3.41
CA TYR A 272 24.33 -6.66 4.72
C TYR A 272 25.12 -5.74 5.65
N ALA A 273 26.45 -5.85 5.69
CA ALA A 273 27.29 -4.97 6.48
C ALA A 273 27.19 -3.51 6.06
N ARG A 274 26.88 -3.27 4.78
CA ARG A 274 26.71 -1.92 4.24
C ARG A 274 25.36 -1.31 4.63
N TYR A 275 24.30 -2.08 4.57
CA TYR A 275 22.92 -1.57 4.70
C TYR A 275 22.26 -1.86 6.06
N ASN A 276 22.85 -2.70 6.89
CA ASN A 276 22.36 -3.09 8.21
C ASN A 276 23.33 -2.69 9.32
N LYS A 277 23.96 -1.53 9.22
CA LYS A 277 24.93 -1.06 10.22
C LYS A 277 24.30 -0.49 11.49
N ILE A 278 22.97 -0.43 11.54
CA ILE A 278 22.24 0.04 12.72
C ILE A 278 21.18 -0.97 13.06
#